data_d2433f1ee5b0cc8ce38c26210fdc9ba9
#
_entry.id   d2433f1ee5b0cc8ce38c26210fdc9ba9
#
_cell.length_a   1.000
_cell.length_b   1.000
_cell.length_c   1.000
_cell.angle_alpha   90.00
_cell.angle_beta   90.00
_cell.angle_gamma   90.00
#
_symmetry.space_group_name_H-M   'P 1'
#
loop_
_entity.id
_entity.type
_entity.pdbx_description
1 polymer ?
#
loop_
_entity_poly.entity_id
_entity_poly.type
_entity_poly.pdbx_seq_one_letter_code
_entity_poly.pdbx_strand_id
1 'polypeptide(L)'
;MAVLLAAFPAAAGTVNVGAVNFQLSMVEAGRTFDHLVLAKFQDKPEIAGRDQGGRLYRLTPSFAQVIVEPAQGQVIGQDNQATLTFGGVVQGVPLQIMGESVGAQSLIFQDAAGASQPYTLPSTEVFVSGTAQIVDLDKTDGVKEIAVITLKQDNTSALSLFFKIQDRLARVVTLPQPRHAGLMDFVGVDDTQNPPALVTLQDPGGNSYLTFHQMIDGKPKVLGKFYGFSSVIPGTTLRPLTVMANADGQVGNEVISFRNDLKNLAFFNYTAQGLRLLRQQTFSVPVASGLTVLTDGDNRLMALGFMDQERNAILLIREKKS
;
A
#
# COMPACT_ATOMS: atom_id res chain seq x y z
N MET A 1 2.72 -20.53 27.34
CA MET A 1 3.47 -21.67 26.76
C MET A 1 4.02 -21.16 25.43
N ALA A 2 5.30 -20.77 25.37
CA ALA A 2 5.95 -20.32 24.15
C ALA A 2 6.18 -21.55 23.27
N VAL A 3 5.56 -21.59 22.09
CA VAL A 3 5.86 -22.59 21.09
C VAL A 3 7.16 -22.15 20.42
N LEU A 4 8.26 -22.76 20.82
CA LEU A 4 9.53 -22.65 20.09
C LEU A 4 9.36 -23.41 18.77
N LEU A 5 8.98 -22.71 17.71
CA LEU A 5 9.10 -23.23 16.34
C LEU A 5 10.60 -23.26 16.00
N ALA A 6 11.10 -24.45 15.69
CA ALA A 6 12.48 -24.64 15.23
C ALA A 6 12.65 -23.84 13.93
N ALA A 7 13.35 -22.72 13.99
CA ALA A 7 13.65 -21.92 12.82
C ALA A 7 14.77 -22.60 12.03
N PHE A 8 14.47 -23.04 10.82
CA PHE A 8 15.51 -23.29 9.81
C PHE A 8 16.19 -21.94 9.47
N PRO A 9 17.47 -21.92 9.12
CA PRO A 9 18.17 -20.70 8.84
C PRO A 9 17.47 -19.98 7.67
N ALA A 10 16.77 -18.91 8.00
CA ALA A 10 16.21 -18.02 7.00
C ALA A 10 17.35 -17.51 6.10
N ALA A 11 17.15 -17.49 4.81
CA ALA A 11 18.10 -16.89 3.88
C ALA A 11 18.21 -15.39 4.23
N ALA A 12 19.19 -15.07 5.08
CA ALA A 12 19.53 -13.68 5.38
C ALA A 12 20.31 -13.12 4.18
N GLY A 13 19.97 -11.92 3.77
CA GLY A 13 20.63 -11.28 2.64
C GLY A 13 20.46 -9.77 2.71
N THR A 14 21.16 -9.07 1.84
CA THR A 14 21.00 -7.63 1.67
C THR A 14 20.44 -7.35 0.29
N VAL A 15 19.40 -6.55 0.23
CA VAL A 15 18.82 -6.02 -1.02
C VAL A 15 19.19 -4.54 -1.12
N ASN A 16 19.96 -4.18 -2.14
CA ASN A 16 20.41 -2.80 -2.35
C ASN A 16 19.50 -2.14 -3.39
N VAL A 17 18.88 -1.02 -3.03
CA VAL A 17 18.08 -0.18 -3.93
C VAL A 17 18.73 1.19 -3.97
N GLY A 18 19.35 1.55 -5.09
CA GLY A 18 20.18 2.74 -5.15
C GLY A 18 21.29 2.74 -4.09
N ALA A 19 21.31 3.75 -3.23
CA ALA A 19 22.27 3.89 -2.13
C ALA A 19 21.75 3.33 -0.79
N VAL A 20 20.58 2.72 -0.77
CA VAL A 20 19.92 2.20 0.44
C VAL A 20 20.02 0.68 0.50
N ASN A 21 20.39 0.18 1.67
CA ASN A 21 20.46 -1.24 1.96
C ASN A 21 19.23 -1.65 2.77
N PHE A 22 18.65 -2.80 2.40
CA PHE A 22 17.59 -3.45 3.15
C PHE A 22 18.07 -4.83 3.60
N GLN A 23 17.96 -5.10 4.87
CA GLN A 23 18.16 -6.45 5.41
C GLN A 23 16.96 -7.31 5.01
N LEU A 24 17.21 -8.38 4.28
CA LEU A 24 16.22 -9.40 3.96
C LEU A 24 16.16 -10.41 5.08
N SER A 25 14.98 -10.61 5.64
CA SER A 25 14.71 -11.60 6.67
C SER A 25 13.49 -12.42 6.27
N MET A 26 13.55 -13.72 6.54
CA MET A 26 12.43 -14.64 6.32
C MET A 26 12.14 -15.37 7.62
N VAL A 27 10.87 -15.47 7.97
CA VAL A 27 10.41 -16.25 9.12
C VAL A 27 9.31 -17.20 8.69
N GLU A 28 9.44 -18.43 9.11
CA GLU A 28 8.41 -19.44 8.91
C GLU A 28 7.24 -19.14 9.85
N ALA A 29 6.14 -18.62 9.30
CA ALA A 29 4.94 -18.32 10.05
C ALA A 29 4.09 -19.57 10.31
N GLY A 30 4.20 -20.58 9.45
CA GLY A 30 3.43 -21.80 9.54
C GLY A 30 1.91 -21.51 9.55
N ARG A 31 1.24 -21.89 10.63
CA ARG A 31 -0.19 -21.62 10.85
C ARG A 31 -0.43 -20.51 11.89
N THR A 32 0.60 -19.82 12.35
CA THR A 32 0.49 -18.85 13.44
C THR A 32 -0.27 -17.60 12.99
N PHE A 33 0.01 -17.14 11.78
CA PHE A 33 -0.70 -16.02 11.14
C PHE A 33 -0.72 -16.22 9.62
N ASP A 34 -1.59 -15.52 8.93
CA ASP A 34 -1.84 -15.72 7.50
C ASP A 34 -1.67 -14.46 6.64
N HIS A 35 -1.53 -13.29 7.26
CA HIS A 35 -1.22 -12.06 6.54
C HIS A 35 -0.43 -11.07 7.41
N LEU A 36 0.16 -10.08 6.76
CA LEU A 36 0.88 -9.00 7.40
C LEU A 36 0.04 -7.73 7.41
N VAL A 37 0.18 -6.95 8.48
CA VAL A 37 -0.48 -5.67 8.68
C VAL A 37 0.48 -4.67 9.30
N LEU A 38 0.18 -3.38 9.18
CA LEU A 38 0.79 -2.37 10.04
C LEU A 38 0.10 -2.38 11.39
N ALA A 39 0.88 -2.40 12.45
CA ALA A 39 0.38 -2.36 13.82
C ALA A 39 1.24 -1.43 14.67
N LYS A 40 0.64 -0.85 15.69
CA LYS A 40 1.31 0.05 16.61
C LYS A 40 1.59 -0.67 17.93
N PHE A 41 2.86 -0.81 18.27
CA PHE A 41 3.31 -1.38 19.54
C PHE A 41 4.06 -0.32 20.35
N GLN A 42 3.58 0.02 21.55
CA GLN A 42 4.17 1.06 22.40
C GLN A 42 4.45 2.36 21.61
N ASP A 43 3.46 2.82 20.88
CA ASP A 43 3.51 4.01 20.03
C ASP A 43 4.47 3.95 18.82
N LYS A 44 5.05 2.79 18.51
CA LYS A 44 5.87 2.58 17.32
C LYS A 44 5.14 1.75 16.28
N PRO A 45 5.05 2.22 15.03
CA PRO A 45 4.50 1.43 13.95
C PRO A 45 5.49 0.34 13.52
N GLU A 46 5.00 -0.87 13.33
CA GLU A 46 5.78 -2.04 12.91
C GLU A 46 4.93 -2.89 11.95
N ILE A 47 5.59 -3.69 11.11
CA ILE A 47 4.91 -4.74 10.36
C ILE A 47 4.70 -5.92 11.31
N ALA A 48 3.47 -6.39 11.41
CA ALA A 48 3.04 -7.47 12.29
C ALA A 48 2.34 -8.58 11.52
N GLY A 49 2.41 -9.80 12.03
CA GLY A 49 1.54 -10.89 11.59
C GLY A 49 0.14 -10.76 12.20
N ARG A 50 -0.88 -11.16 11.47
CA ARG A 50 -2.26 -11.23 11.96
C ARG A 50 -2.88 -12.56 11.63
N ASP A 51 -3.51 -13.23 12.62
CA ASP A 51 -4.25 -14.48 12.41
C ASP A 51 -5.73 -14.21 12.07
N GLN A 52 -6.44 -15.27 11.69
CA GLN A 52 -7.88 -15.19 11.38
C GLN A 52 -8.75 -14.75 12.57
N GLY A 53 -8.27 -14.97 13.79
CA GLY A 53 -8.90 -14.49 15.01
C GLY A 53 -8.60 -13.02 15.33
N GLY A 54 -7.82 -12.33 14.51
CA GLY A 54 -7.44 -10.94 14.68
C GLY A 54 -6.29 -10.70 15.67
N ARG A 55 -5.63 -11.76 16.18
CA ARG A 55 -4.47 -11.60 17.06
C ARG A 55 -3.27 -11.09 16.28
N LEU A 56 -2.52 -10.19 16.91
CA LEU A 56 -1.31 -9.61 16.32
C LEU A 56 -0.07 -10.31 16.87
N TYR A 57 0.88 -10.53 15.99
CA TYR A 57 2.17 -11.15 16.31
C TYR A 57 3.27 -10.19 15.92
N ARG A 58 4.05 -9.76 16.89
CA ARG A 58 5.19 -8.90 16.65
C ARG A 58 6.29 -9.68 15.94
N LEU A 59 6.82 -9.11 14.87
CA LEU A 59 7.90 -9.68 14.07
C LEU A 59 9.15 -8.85 14.34
N THR A 60 10.08 -9.38 15.15
CA THR A 60 11.31 -8.66 15.51
C THR A 60 12.50 -9.31 14.82
N PRO A 61 13.19 -8.62 13.91
CA PRO A 61 14.41 -9.11 13.31
C PRO A 61 15.52 -9.22 14.39
N SER A 62 16.14 -10.37 14.49
CA SER A 62 17.31 -10.57 15.36
C SER A 62 18.31 -11.47 14.63
N PHE A 63 19.48 -10.95 14.30
CA PHE A 63 20.61 -11.70 13.69
C PHE A 63 20.20 -12.66 12.57
N ALA A 64 19.45 -12.24 11.58
CA ALA A 64 18.94 -13.08 10.51
C ALA A 64 17.71 -13.96 10.85
N GLN A 65 17.17 -13.84 12.05
CA GLN A 65 15.92 -14.48 12.43
C GLN A 65 14.89 -13.42 12.83
N VAL A 66 13.63 -13.69 12.52
CA VAL A 66 12.50 -12.90 13.00
C VAL A 66 11.83 -13.69 14.13
N ILE A 67 11.71 -13.08 15.29
CA ILE A 67 11.02 -13.69 16.43
C ILE A 67 9.54 -13.38 16.29
N VAL A 68 8.71 -14.42 16.30
CA VAL A 68 7.25 -14.30 16.29
C VAL A 68 6.74 -14.44 17.72
N GLU A 69 6.08 -13.41 18.24
CA GLU A 69 5.48 -13.42 19.58
C GLU A 69 4.07 -12.83 19.54
N PRO A 70 3.13 -13.36 20.33
CA PRO A 70 1.82 -12.75 20.49
C PRO A 70 1.98 -11.35 21.06
N ALA A 71 1.31 -10.39 20.46
CA ALA A 71 1.37 -8.99 20.89
C ALA A 71 -0.01 -8.34 20.87
N GLN A 72 -0.16 -7.27 21.64
CA GLN A 72 -1.32 -6.39 21.55
C GLN A 72 -0.91 -5.12 20.80
N GLY A 73 -1.72 -4.71 19.84
CA GLY A 73 -1.47 -3.51 19.06
C GLY A 73 -2.72 -3.06 18.31
N GLN A 74 -2.66 -1.86 17.81
CA GLN A 74 -3.72 -1.28 16.97
C GLN A 74 -3.26 -1.31 15.51
N VAL A 75 -4.11 -1.82 14.61
CA VAL A 75 -3.86 -1.74 13.17
C VAL A 75 -4.04 -0.30 12.71
N ILE A 76 -3.06 0.22 11.96
CA ILE A 76 -3.04 1.59 11.43
C ILE A 76 -2.89 1.58 9.91
N GLY A 77 -3.17 2.71 9.27
CA GLY A 77 -2.83 2.95 7.87
C GLY A 77 -1.32 3.12 7.65
N GLN A 78 -0.91 3.34 6.42
CA GLN A 78 0.51 3.53 6.06
C GLN A 78 1.13 4.78 6.70
N ASP A 79 0.32 5.83 6.89
CA ASP A 79 0.75 7.01 7.65
C ASP A 79 0.57 6.76 9.15
N ASN A 80 1.66 6.72 9.88
CA ASN A 80 1.67 6.47 11.32
C ASN A 80 1.24 7.68 12.18
N GLN A 81 0.96 8.85 11.56
CA GLN A 81 0.53 10.07 12.25
C GLN A 81 -0.97 10.32 12.13
N ALA A 82 -1.63 9.69 11.18
CA ALA A 82 -3.05 9.82 10.94
C ALA A 82 -3.71 8.48 10.70
N THR A 83 -5.01 8.42 10.84
CA THR A 83 -5.81 7.21 10.64
C THR A 83 -7.04 7.49 9.80
N LEU A 84 -7.47 6.48 9.05
CA LEU A 84 -8.73 6.46 8.33
C LEU A 84 -9.65 5.42 8.94
N THR A 85 -10.90 5.79 9.15
CA THR A 85 -11.95 4.88 9.60
C THR A 85 -13.08 4.89 8.59
N PHE A 86 -13.44 3.70 8.10
CA PHE A 86 -14.55 3.52 7.17
C PHE A 86 -15.77 2.99 7.92
N GLY A 87 -16.95 3.53 7.61
CA GLY A 87 -18.21 3.15 8.21
C GLY A 87 -19.31 2.86 7.18
N GLY A 88 -20.39 2.24 7.62
CA GLY A 88 -21.51 1.90 6.75
C GLY A 88 -21.11 0.88 5.68
N VAL A 89 -20.75 -0.34 6.11
CA VAL A 89 -20.40 -1.44 5.19
C VAL A 89 -21.53 -1.68 4.20
N VAL A 90 -21.22 -1.66 2.90
CA VAL A 90 -22.16 -1.91 1.82
C VAL A 90 -21.89 -3.30 1.25
N GLN A 91 -22.89 -4.17 1.32
CA GLN A 91 -22.83 -5.51 0.74
C GLN A 91 -23.29 -5.48 -0.73
N GLY A 92 -22.85 -6.48 -1.50
CA GLY A 92 -23.29 -6.65 -2.89
C GLY A 92 -22.58 -5.74 -3.90
N VAL A 93 -21.57 -5.00 -3.50
CA VAL A 93 -20.71 -4.27 -4.42
C VAL A 93 -19.78 -5.28 -5.10
N PRO A 94 -19.59 -5.24 -6.45
CA PRO A 94 -18.74 -6.19 -7.17
C PRO A 94 -17.26 -5.89 -6.96
N LEU A 95 -16.81 -6.02 -5.70
CA LEU A 95 -15.40 -5.83 -5.30
C LEU A 95 -14.54 -7.08 -5.48
N GLN A 96 -15.10 -8.18 -5.98
CA GLN A 96 -14.40 -9.47 -6.12
C GLN A 96 -13.10 -9.38 -6.92
N ILE A 97 -13.01 -8.46 -7.87
CA ILE A 97 -11.79 -8.22 -8.65
C ILE A 97 -10.73 -7.49 -7.81
N MET A 98 -11.17 -6.73 -6.80
CA MET A 98 -10.31 -5.88 -5.96
C MET A 98 -9.84 -6.59 -4.67
N GLY A 99 -10.06 -7.90 -4.53
CA GLY A 99 -9.67 -8.65 -3.34
C GLY A 99 -10.57 -8.34 -2.13
N GLU A 100 -10.00 -8.33 -0.92
CA GLU A 100 -10.72 -8.11 0.35
C GLU A 100 -11.20 -6.67 0.60
N SER A 101 -11.20 -5.82 -0.39
CA SER A 101 -11.70 -4.46 -0.21
C SER A 101 -13.17 -4.47 0.15
N VAL A 102 -13.50 -3.73 1.20
CA VAL A 102 -14.87 -3.57 1.66
C VAL A 102 -15.42 -2.27 1.12
N GLY A 103 -16.64 -2.33 0.57
CA GLY A 103 -17.41 -1.15 0.23
C GLY A 103 -17.86 -0.44 1.50
N ALA A 104 -17.63 0.86 1.58
CA ALA A 104 -18.06 1.68 2.71
C ALA A 104 -18.79 2.94 2.24
N GLN A 105 -19.74 3.41 3.04
CA GLN A 105 -20.54 4.60 2.72
C GLN A 105 -19.94 5.87 3.30
N SER A 106 -19.19 5.76 4.39
CA SER A 106 -18.62 6.93 5.09
C SER A 106 -17.15 6.78 5.40
N LEU A 107 -16.48 7.91 5.55
CA LEU A 107 -15.07 8.05 5.86
C LEU A 107 -14.87 9.08 6.96
N ILE A 108 -14.07 8.76 7.96
CA ILE A 108 -13.58 9.66 9.01
C ILE A 108 -12.06 9.69 8.93
N PHE A 109 -11.49 10.87 8.91
CA PHE A 109 -10.06 11.10 8.99
C PHE A 109 -9.71 11.67 10.36
N GLN A 110 -8.73 11.08 11.01
CA GLN A 110 -8.20 11.54 12.29
C GLN A 110 -6.72 11.82 12.17
N ASP A 111 -6.30 12.99 12.59
CA ASP A 111 -4.92 13.45 12.68
C ASP A 111 -4.63 14.03 14.07
N ALA A 112 -3.49 14.69 14.24
CA ALA A 112 -3.09 15.32 15.50
C ALA A 112 -4.06 16.46 15.94
N ALA A 113 -4.79 17.08 14.99
CA ALA A 113 -5.78 18.11 15.29
C ALA A 113 -7.17 17.55 15.67
N GLY A 114 -7.34 16.21 15.59
CA GLY A 114 -8.56 15.52 15.96
C GLY A 114 -9.29 14.87 14.78
N ALA A 115 -10.38 14.20 15.08
CA ALA A 115 -11.21 13.52 14.07
C ALA A 115 -12.03 14.52 13.25
N SER A 116 -12.19 14.24 11.94
CA SER A 116 -13.18 14.93 11.10
C SER A 116 -14.60 14.46 11.42
N GLN A 117 -15.59 15.25 11.02
CA GLN A 117 -16.95 14.74 10.88
C GLN A 117 -16.98 13.67 9.78
N PRO A 118 -17.88 12.66 9.86
CA PRO A 118 -18.04 11.67 8.83
C PRO A 118 -18.38 12.32 7.47
N TYR A 119 -17.63 11.99 6.44
CA TYR A 119 -18.01 12.30 5.07
C TYR A 119 -18.79 11.12 4.51
N THR A 120 -20.04 11.35 4.07
CA THR A 120 -20.91 10.31 3.52
C THR A 120 -21.06 10.49 2.02
N LEU A 121 -20.79 9.42 1.26
CA LEU A 121 -21.02 9.39 -0.18
C LEU A 121 -22.51 9.33 -0.51
N PRO A 122 -22.93 9.76 -1.72
CA PRO A 122 -24.24 9.45 -2.25
C PRO A 122 -24.51 7.94 -2.24
N SER A 123 -25.77 7.52 -2.09
CA SER A 123 -26.14 6.10 -2.05
C SER A 123 -25.77 5.30 -3.30
N THR A 124 -25.44 5.98 -4.40
CA THR A 124 -25.01 5.39 -5.67
C THR A 124 -23.48 5.17 -5.75
N GLU A 125 -22.74 5.57 -4.73
CA GLU A 125 -21.28 5.44 -4.67
C GLU A 125 -20.84 4.76 -3.37
N VAL A 126 -19.70 4.07 -3.41
CA VAL A 126 -19.04 3.51 -2.23
C VAL A 126 -17.54 3.80 -2.28
N PHE A 127 -16.92 3.92 -1.12
CA PHE A 127 -15.48 3.87 -0.96
C PHE A 127 -14.98 2.43 -1.12
N VAL A 128 -13.87 2.25 -1.82
CA VAL A 128 -13.11 0.99 -1.85
C VAL A 128 -12.02 1.09 -0.79
N SER A 129 -12.31 0.66 0.43
CA SER A 129 -11.49 0.94 1.62
C SER A 129 -10.04 0.48 1.51
N GLY A 130 -9.79 -0.65 0.85
CA GLY A 130 -8.44 -1.17 0.66
C GLY A 130 -7.56 -0.36 -0.31
N THR A 131 -8.09 0.70 -0.95
CA THR A 131 -7.33 1.58 -1.85
C THR A 131 -6.96 2.91 -1.21
N ALA A 132 -7.42 3.17 0.00
CA ALA A 132 -7.23 4.47 0.64
C ALA A 132 -5.78 4.66 1.09
N GLN A 133 -5.25 5.83 0.83
CA GLN A 133 -3.93 6.26 1.28
C GLN A 133 -3.99 7.69 1.78
N ILE A 134 -3.16 7.98 2.78
CA ILE A 134 -2.91 9.34 3.26
C ILE A 134 -1.66 9.82 2.51
N VAL A 135 -1.79 10.90 1.79
CA VAL A 135 -0.76 11.44 0.88
C VAL A 135 -0.52 12.91 1.17
N ASP A 136 0.65 13.42 0.82
CA ASP A 136 1.00 14.83 0.86
C ASP A 136 1.28 15.26 -0.58
N LEU A 137 0.30 15.92 -1.20
CA LEU A 137 0.35 16.25 -2.63
C LEU A 137 1.13 17.52 -2.93
N ASP A 138 1.22 18.45 -1.99
CA ASP A 138 1.86 19.74 -2.26
C ASP A 138 3.12 19.98 -1.45
N LYS A 139 3.33 19.24 -0.36
CA LYS A 139 4.49 19.33 0.56
C LYS A 139 4.75 20.73 1.15
N THR A 140 3.79 21.64 1.03
CA THR A 140 4.01 23.04 1.39
C THR A 140 3.37 23.46 2.69
N ASP A 141 2.26 22.85 3.08
CA ASP A 141 1.45 23.26 4.22
C ASP A 141 1.45 22.24 5.39
N GLY A 142 2.04 21.06 5.20
CA GLY A 142 2.03 19.97 6.18
C GLY A 142 0.64 19.36 6.40
N VAL A 143 -0.35 19.73 5.59
CA VAL A 143 -1.68 19.14 5.56
C VAL A 143 -1.60 17.88 4.70
N LYS A 144 -2.26 16.82 5.13
CA LYS A 144 -2.30 15.58 4.39
C LYS A 144 -3.65 15.38 3.74
N GLU A 145 -3.59 14.94 2.49
CA GLU A 145 -4.76 14.58 1.70
C GLU A 145 -5.06 13.11 1.82
N ILE A 146 -6.29 12.75 1.48
CA ILE A 146 -6.74 11.37 1.38
C ILE A 146 -7.02 11.07 -0.07
N ALA A 147 -6.34 10.06 -0.60
CA ALA A 147 -6.62 9.48 -1.91
C ALA A 147 -7.32 8.14 -1.72
N VAL A 148 -8.45 7.95 -2.38
CA VAL A 148 -9.23 6.71 -2.29
C VAL A 148 -10.01 6.47 -3.57
N ILE A 149 -10.12 5.21 -3.98
CA ILE A 149 -11.01 4.84 -5.08
C ILE A 149 -12.45 4.84 -4.61
N THR A 150 -13.32 5.45 -5.39
CA THR A 150 -14.77 5.34 -5.25
C THR A 150 -15.33 4.54 -6.42
N LEU A 151 -16.31 3.70 -6.15
CA LEU A 151 -16.99 2.84 -7.13
C LEU A 151 -18.46 3.20 -7.19
N LYS A 152 -19.00 3.35 -8.40
CA LYS A 152 -20.40 3.58 -8.64
C LYS A 152 -21.17 2.29 -8.91
N GLN A 153 -22.50 2.35 -8.82
CA GLN A 153 -23.38 1.22 -9.10
C GLN A 153 -23.26 0.67 -10.54
N ASP A 154 -22.84 1.50 -11.49
CA ASP A 154 -22.58 1.10 -12.87
C ASP A 154 -21.20 0.47 -13.09
N ASN A 155 -20.49 0.13 -12.00
CA ASN A 155 -19.12 -0.39 -11.95
C ASN A 155 -18.06 0.55 -12.52
N THR A 156 -18.36 1.83 -12.68
CA THR A 156 -17.33 2.81 -12.98
C THR A 156 -16.62 3.23 -11.71
N SER A 157 -15.30 3.35 -11.77
CA SER A 157 -14.48 3.77 -10.66
C SER A 157 -13.82 5.12 -10.90
N ALA A 158 -13.46 5.79 -9.81
CA ALA A 158 -12.73 7.04 -9.88
C ALA A 158 -11.77 7.16 -8.69
N LEU A 159 -10.61 7.75 -8.91
CA LEU A 159 -9.77 8.25 -7.82
C LEU A 159 -10.37 9.56 -7.30
N SER A 160 -10.67 9.59 -6.02
CA SER A 160 -11.19 10.75 -5.31
C SER A 160 -10.19 11.26 -4.29
N LEU A 161 -9.97 12.57 -4.27
CA LEU A 161 -9.11 13.24 -3.30
C LEU A 161 -9.96 14.04 -2.33
N PHE A 162 -9.65 13.91 -1.05
CA PHE A 162 -10.30 14.62 0.03
C PHE A 162 -9.28 15.42 0.82
N PHE A 163 -9.69 16.61 1.22
CA PHE A 163 -8.94 17.49 2.13
C PHE A 163 -9.72 17.67 3.41
N LYS A 164 -9.03 17.75 4.53
CA LYS A 164 -9.63 18.17 5.79
C LYS A 164 -9.59 19.69 5.90
N ILE A 165 -10.76 20.29 5.96
CA ILE A 165 -10.96 21.72 6.17
C ILE A 165 -11.61 21.89 7.53
N GLN A 166 -10.84 22.33 8.53
CA GLN A 166 -11.25 22.35 9.94
C GLN A 166 -11.63 20.92 10.43
N ASP A 167 -12.90 20.68 10.75
CA ASP A 167 -13.43 19.39 11.19
C ASP A 167 -14.20 18.63 10.10
N ARG A 168 -14.13 19.06 8.84
CA ARG A 168 -14.88 18.47 7.72
C ARG A 168 -13.96 18.00 6.63
N LEU A 169 -14.37 16.91 5.96
CA LEU A 169 -13.77 16.48 4.72
C LEU A 169 -14.47 17.09 3.52
N ALA A 170 -13.70 17.59 2.58
CA ALA A 170 -14.18 18.07 1.29
C ALA A 170 -13.60 17.22 0.16
N ARG A 171 -14.44 16.67 -0.71
CA ARG A 171 -14.02 16.01 -1.95
C ARG A 171 -13.67 17.09 -2.97
N VAL A 172 -12.41 17.23 -3.32
CA VAL A 172 -11.91 18.33 -4.16
C VAL A 172 -11.57 17.89 -5.57
N VAL A 173 -11.19 16.62 -5.76
CA VAL A 173 -10.84 16.08 -7.06
C VAL A 173 -11.54 14.74 -7.24
N THR A 174 -12.01 14.50 -8.46
CA THR A 174 -12.48 13.20 -8.93
C THR A 174 -11.85 12.93 -10.30
N LEU A 175 -10.99 11.92 -10.36
CA LEU A 175 -10.36 11.45 -11.58
C LEU A 175 -11.12 10.22 -12.06
N PRO A 176 -11.99 10.35 -13.06
CA PRO A 176 -12.82 9.22 -13.50
C PRO A 176 -12.00 8.22 -14.31
N GLN A 177 -12.39 6.94 -14.22
CA GLN A 177 -11.93 5.89 -15.09
C GLN A 177 -12.43 6.14 -16.53
N PRO A 178 -11.60 5.94 -17.57
CA PRO A 178 -12.07 5.96 -18.96
C PRO A 178 -13.20 4.97 -19.20
N ARG A 179 -14.18 5.37 -20.02
CA ARG A 179 -15.49 4.69 -20.23
C ARG A 179 -15.45 3.20 -20.60
N HIS A 180 -14.33 2.65 -21.03
CA HIS A 180 -14.20 1.27 -21.52
C HIS A 180 -13.22 0.41 -20.73
N ALA A 181 -12.64 0.94 -19.69
CA ALA A 181 -11.71 0.21 -18.86
C ALA A 181 -12.39 -0.12 -17.54
N GLY A 182 -12.25 -1.30 -17.05
CA GLY A 182 -12.83 -1.79 -15.83
C GLY A 182 -12.58 -0.96 -14.59
N LEU A 183 -11.92 -1.52 -13.58
CA LEU A 183 -11.66 -0.87 -12.30
C LEU A 183 -10.35 -0.08 -12.33
N MET A 184 -10.26 0.91 -11.45
CA MET A 184 -9.04 1.65 -11.15
C MET A 184 -8.60 1.34 -9.73
N ASP A 185 -7.29 1.26 -9.50
CA ASP A 185 -6.70 1.20 -8.18
C ASP A 185 -5.73 2.39 -7.99
N PHE A 186 -5.59 2.89 -6.78
CA PHE A 186 -4.63 3.94 -6.46
C PHE A 186 -3.34 3.31 -5.94
N VAL A 187 -2.22 3.59 -6.61
CA VAL A 187 -0.90 3.03 -6.28
C VAL A 187 -0.11 3.98 -5.38
N GLY A 188 -0.16 5.29 -5.65
CA GLY A 188 0.55 6.28 -4.84
C GLY A 188 0.82 7.59 -5.57
N VAL A 189 1.77 8.34 -5.04
CA VAL A 189 2.19 9.65 -5.56
C VAL A 189 3.67 9.60 -5.91
N ASP A 190 4.02 10.03 -7.13
CA ASP A 190 5.39 10.36 -7.51
C ASP A 190 5.63 11.85 -7.24
N ASP A 191 6.49 12.13 -6.29
CA ASP A 191 6.81 13.49 -5.84
C ASP A 191 8.07 14.07 -6.50
N THR A 192 8.65 13.38 -7.50
CA THR A 192 9.70 13.94 -8.36
C THR A 192 9.17 15.00 -9.32
N GLN A 193 7.87 14.97 -9.57
CA GLN A 193 7.20 15.92 -10.46
C GLN A 193 6.78 17.19 -9.71
N ASN A 194 6.66 18.29 -10.42
CA ASN A 194 6.11 19.53 -9.88
C ASN A 194 5.04 20.09 -10.84
N PRO A 195 3.75 20.03 -10.52
CA PRO A 195 3.15 19.37 -9.34
C PRO A 195 3.36 17.84 -9.32
N PRO A 196 3.22 17.19 -8.14
CA PRO A 196 3.35 15.75 -8.02
C PRO A 196 2.43 14.95 -8.94
N ALA A 197 2.86 13.77 -9.37
CA ALA A 197 2.05 12.88 -10.18
C ALA A 197 1.29 11.87 -9.32
N LEU A 198 -0.02 11.76 -9.55
CA LEU A 198 -0.85 10.68 -9.01
C LEU A 198 -0.69 9.45 -9.88
N VAL A 199 -0.38 8.31 -9.27
CA VAL A 199 -0.17 7.05 -9.99
C VAL A 199 -1.33 6.11 -9.72
N THR A 200 -2.03 5.76 -10.78
CA THR A 200 -3.15 4.81 -10.73
C THR A 200 -2.80 3.57 -11.54
N LEU A 201 -3.37 2.43 -11.14
CA LEU A 201 -3.38 1.21 -11.91
C LEU A 201 -4.77 1.04 -12.51
N GLN A 202 -4.84 0.92 -13.81
CA GLN A 202 -6.08 0.74 -14.53
C GLN A 202 -6.20 -0.70 -15.03
N ASP A 203 -7.43 -1.20 -15.05
CA ASP A 203 -7.78 -2.56 -15.44
C ASP A 203 -7.03 -3.64 -14.63
N PRO A 204 -7.05 -3.56 -13.29
CA PRO A 204 -6.38 -4.53 -12.45
C PRO A 204 -6.95 -5.93 -12.69
N GLY A 205 -6.08 -6.85 -13.12
CA GLY A 205 -6.46 -8.22 -13.45
C GLY A 205 -6.67 -8.52 -14.93
N GLY A 206 -6.53 -7.51 -15.81
CA GLY A 206 -6.54 -7.67 -17.26
C GLY A 206 -5.22 -7.26 -17.89
N ASN A 207 -5.27 -6.48 -18.98
CA ASN A 207 -4.10 -5.84 -19.57
C ASN A 207 -3.69 -4.61 -18.75
N SER A 208 -3.38 -4.83 -17.49
CA SER A 208 -3.18 -3.80 -16.50
C SER A 208 -2.04 -2.86 -16.84
N TYR A 209 -2.22 -1.58 -16.57
CA TYR A 209 -1.19 -0.58 -16.77
C TYR A 209 -1.25 0.52 -15.72
N LEU A 210 -0.07 0.99 -15.33
CA LEU A 210 0.08 2.18 -14.52
C LEU A 210 -0.13 3.42 -15.40
N THR A 211 -0.83 4.41 -14.85
CA THR A 211 -0.97 5.73 -15.45
C THR A 211 -0.50 6.78 -14.49
N PHE A 212 0.44 7.61 -14.92
CA PHE A 212 0.91 8.77 -14.19
C PHE A 212 0.08 9.97 -14.62
N HIS A 213 -0.60 10.60 -13.66
CA HIS A 213 -1.45 11.78 -13.87
C HIS A 213 -0.90 12.96 -13.10
N GLN A 214 -0.73 14.08 -13.77
CA GLN A 214 -0.43 15.36 -13.16
C GLN A 214 -1.68 16.23 -13.16
N MET A 215 -1.99 16.89 -12.05
CA MET A 215 -3.11 17.80 -11.97
C MET A 215 -2.65 19.21 -12.39
N ILE A 216 -3.14 19.71 -13.52
CA ILE A 216 -2.85 21.05 -14.03
C ILE A 216 -4.17 21.78 -14.17
N ASP A 217 -4.32 22.92 -13.50
CA ASP A 217 -5.54 23.73 -13.51
C ASP A 217 -6.80 22.90 -13.20
N GLY A 218 -6.70 21.99 -12.21
CA GLY A 218 -7.79 21.11 -11.82
C GLY A 218 -8.14 19.99 -12.82
N LYS A 219 -7.35 19.83 -13.90
CA LYS A 219 -7.55 18.80 -14.91
C LYS A 219 -6.42 17.78 -14.90
N PRO A 220 -6.73 16.49 -15.05
CA PRO A 220 -5.71 15.46 -15.13
C PRO A 220 -5.03 15.47 -16.50
N LYS A 221 -3.70 15.58 -16.50
CA LYS A 221 -2.85 15.38 -17.66
C LYS A 221 -2.12 14.06 -17.52
N VAL A 222 -2.25 13.16 -18.49
CA VAL A 222 -1.50 11.91 -18.50
C VAL A 222 -0.06 12.19 -18.91
N LEU A 223 0.88 11.81 -18.05
CA LEU A 223 2.33 11.90 -18.32
C LEU A 223 2.86 10.66 -19.02
N GLY A 224 2.32 9.47 -18.68
CA GLY A 224 2.74 8.21 -19.27
C GLY A 224 1.85 7.05 -18.87
N LYS A 225 1.95 5.95 -19.64
CA LYS A 225 1.28 4.67 -19.40
C LYS A 225 2.29 3.54 -19.51
N PHE A 226 2.29 2.60 -18.54
CA PHE A 226 3.25 1.52 -18.45
C PHE A 226 2.55 0.20 -18.17
N TYR A 227 2.70 -0.77 -19.07
CA TYR A 227 2.01 -2.06 -19.03
C TYR A 227 2.79 -3.12 -18.23
N GLY A 228 2.09 -4.19 -17.84
CA GLY A 228 2.69 -5.34 -17.17
C GLY A 228 2.78 -5.23 -15.66
N PHE A 229 1.94 -4.40 -15.06
CA PHE A 229 1.79 -4.25 -13.61
C PHE A 229 0.42 -4.76 -13.18
N SER A 230 0.34 -5.27 -11.94
CA SER A 230 -0.93 -5.59 -11.31
C SER A 230 -0.87 -5.26 -9.82
N SER A 231 -1.95 -4.77 -9.23
CA SER A 231 -2.09 -4.66 -7.77
C SER A 231 -2.94 -5.78 -7.19
N VAL A 232 -3.49 -6.64 -8.04
CA VAL A 232 -4.37 -7.74 -7.63
C VAL A 232 -4.28 -8.91 -8.60
N ILE A 233 -4.48 -10.12 -8.10
CA ILE A 233 -4.74 -11.30 -8.91
C ILE A 233 -6.25 -11.57 -8.86
N PRO A 234 -6.94 -11.61 -10.02
CA PRO A 234 -8.39 -11.86 -10.05
C PRO A 234 -8.79 -13.12 -9.31
N GLY A 235 -9.85 -13.03 -8.50
CA GLY A 235 -10.35 -14.17 -7.72
C GLY A 235 -9.51 -14.51 -6.49
N THR A 236 -8.54 -13.67 -6.12
CA THR A 236 -7.72 -13.84 -4.90
C THR A 236 -7.80 -12.59 -4.01
N THR A 237 -7.30 -12.73 -2.78
CA THR A 237 -7.12 -11.63 -1.84
C THR A 237 -5.75 -10.95 -1.94
N LEU A 238 -4.96 -11.31 -2.95
CA LEU A 238 -3.60 -10.82 -3.14
C LEU A 238 -3.62 -9.37 -3.63
N ARG A 239 -3.52 -8.44 -2.67
CA ARG A 239 -3.34 -7.01 -2.95
C ARG A 239 -2.87 -6.25 -1.70
N PRO A 240 -2.23 -5.06 -1.87
CA PRO A 240 -1.68 -4.56 -3.15
C PRO A 240 -0.45 -5.36 -3.57
N LEU A 241 -0.25 -5.59 -4.85
CA LEU A 241 0.99 -6.15 -5.41
C LEU A 241 1.90 -5.07 -5.99
N THR A 242 1.41 -3.84 -6.06
CA THR A 242 2.13 -2.65 -6.50
C THR A 242 1.87 -1.52 -5.51
N VAL A 243 2.94 -0.89 -5.05
CA VAL A 243 2.93 0.24 -4.09
C VAL A 243 3.98 1.27 -4.49
N MET A 244 3.92 2.46 -3.89
CA MET A 244 4.94 3.49 -4.06
C MET A 244 5.51 3.94 -2.71
N ALA A 245 6.82 4.04 -2.64
CA ALA A 245 7.54 4.62 -1.50
C ALA A 245 8.97 5.00 -1.93
N ASN A 246 9.59 5.93 -1.23
CA ASN A 246 11.01 6.29 -1.44
C ASN A 246 11.92 5.18 -0.90
N ALA A 247 12.37 4.30 -1.79
CA ALA A 247 13.19 3.16 -1.45
C ALA A 247 14.70 3.41 -1.69
N ASP A 248 15.09 4.25 -2.65
CA ASP A 248 16.49 4.48 -3.00
C ASP A 248 17.15 5.64 -2.23
N GLY A 249 16.36 6.40 -1.49
CA GLY A 249 16.81 7.54 -0.68
C GLY A 249 17.09 8.80 -1.49
N GLN A 250 16.73 8.83 -2.77
CA GLN A 250 16.74 10.02 -3.61
C GLN A 250 15.38 10.74 -3.52
N VAL A 251 15.25 11.87 -4.20
CA VAL A 251 13.97 12.57 -4.31
C VAL A 251 13.04 11.78 -5.19
N GLY A 252 11.84 11.49 -4.71
CA GLY A 252 10.79 10.78 -5.40
C GLY A 252 10.43 9.44 -4.78
N ASN A 253 9.41 8.82 -5.34
CA ASN A 253 8.94 7.50 -4.90
C ASN A 253 9.15 6.49 -6.02
N GLU A 254 9.69 5.33 -5.66
CA GLU A 254 9.79 4.20 -6.55
C GLU A 254 8.45 3.47 -6.63
N VAL A 255 8.14 2.96 -7.82
CA VAL A 255 7.14 1.91 -8.00
C VAL A 255 7.76 0.59 -7.56
N ILE A 256 7.19 -0.03 -6.55
CA ILE A 256 7.60 -1.32 -6.00
C ILE A 256 6.53 -2.33 -6.38
N SER A 257 6.86 -3.33 -7.17
CA SER A 257 5.86 -4.24 -7.73
C SER A 257 6.37 -5.66 -7.86
N PHE A 258 5.49 -6.63 -7.58
CA PHE A 258 5.70 -7.98 -8.07
C PHE A 258 5.45 -8.04 -9.58
N ARG A 259 6.33 -8.79 -10.28
CA ARG A 259 6.12 -9.14 -11.69
C ARG A 259 5.04 -10.21 -11.81
N ASN A 260 4.54 -10.43 -13.02
CA ASN A 260 3.48 -11.40 -13.30
C ASN A 260 3.79 -12.85 -12.88
N ASP A 261 5.06 -13.19 -12.69
CA ASP A 261 5.50 -14.48 -12.16
C ASP A 261 5.33 -14.63 -10.64
N LEU A 262 4.97 -13.54 -9.96
CA LEU A 262 4.81 -13.47 -8.50
C LEU A 262 6.05 -13.84 -7.69
N LYS A 263 7.21 -13.95 -8.34
CA LYS A 263 8.49 -14.28 -7.72
C LYS A 263 9.50 -13.16 -7.75
N ASN A 264 9.32 -12.22 -8.68
CA ASN A 264 10.24 -11.12 -8.88
C ASN A 264 9.65 -9.82 -8.32
N LEU A 265 10.18 -9.35 -7.19
CA LEU A 265 9.91 -8.02 -6.66
C LEU A 265 10.86 -7.03 -7.30
N ALA A 266 10.32 -6.03 -7.96
CA ALA A 266 11.09 -5.04 -8.70
C ALA A 266 10.82 -3.61 -8.20
N PHE A 267 11.87 -2.79 -8.23
CA PHE A 267 11.87 -1.38 -7.85
C PHE A 267 12.17 -0.55 -9.09
N PHE A 268 11.29 0.40 -9.41
CA PHE A 268 11.42 1.26 -10.57
C PHE A 268 11.33 2.72 -10.15
N ASN A 269 12.16 3.57 -10.71
CA ASN A 269 11.91 5.00 -10.66
C ASN A 269 11.28 5.49 -11.97
N TYR A 270 10.53 6.58 -11.89
CA TYR A 270 9.97 7.28 -13.04
C TYR A 270 10.95 8.37 -13.47
N THR A 271 11.25 8.38 -14.76
CA THR A 271 12.15 9.38 -15.39
C THR A 271 11.47 9.99 -16.61
N ALA A 272 12.05 11.05 -17.16
CA ALA A 272 11.57 11.64 -18.42
C ALA A 272 11.52 10.63 -19.60
N GLN A 273 12.28 9.53 -19.53
CA GLN A 273 12.29 8.45 -20.51
C GLN A 273 11.34 7.30 -20.15
N GLY A 274 10.65 7.37 -19.01
CA GLY A 274 9.72 6.37 -18.52
C GLY A 274 10.21 5.64 -17.26
N LEU A 275 9.66 4.45 -16.98
CA LEU A 275 10.04 3.65 -15.84
C LEU A 275 11.39 2.96 -16.08
N ARG A 276 12.34 3.21 -15.17
CA ARG A 276 13.66 2.59 -15.15
C ARG A 276 13.78 1.61 -14.00
N LEU A 277 14.14 0.36 -14.30
CA LEU A 277 14.42 -0.65 -13.28
C LEU A 277 15.67 -0.28 -12.48
N LEU A 278 15.54 -0.13 -11.18
CA LEU A 278 16.65 0.09 -10.23
C LEU A 278 17.17 -1.24 -9.67
N ARG A 279 16.26 -2.10 -9.27
CA ARG A 279 16.58 -3.38 -8.63
C ARG A 279 15.47 -4.39 -8.87
N GLN A 280 15.84 -5.66 -8.99
CA GLN A 280 14.95 -6.80 -8.93
C GLN A 280 15.49 -7.80 -7.93
N GLN A 281 14.63 -8.31 -7.07
CA GLN A 281 14.90 -9.39 -6.13
C GLN A 281 14.02 -10.58 -6.49
N THR A 282 14.65 -11.72 -6.74
CA THR A 282 13.96 -12.96 -7.07
C THR A 282 13.83 -13.83 -5.82
N PHE A 283 12.65 -14.40 -5.62
CA PHE A 283 12.34 -15.38 -4.58
C PHE A 283 12.08 -16.74 -5.18
N SER A 284 12.41 -17.80 -4.45
CA SER A 284 12.19 -19.18 -4.89
C SER A 284 10.70 -19.55 -4.95
N VAL A 285 9.92 -18.97 -4.04
CA VAL A 285 8.49 -19.24 -3.86
C VAL A 285 7.68 -18.01 -4.27
N PRO A 286 6.53 -18.19 -4.95
CA PRO A 286 5.66 -17.07 -5.30
C PRO A 286 5.08 -16.38 -4.06
N VAL A 287 4.77 -15.09 -4.19
CA VAL A 287 4.05 -14.33 -3.17
C VAL A 287 2.61 -14.86 -3.00
N ALA A 288 2.12 -14.85 -1.76
CA ALA A 288 0.78 -15.28 -1.39
C ALA A 288 -0.02 -14.23 -0.60
N SER A 289 0.53 -13.03 -0.39
CA SER A 289 -0.19 -11.89 0.20
C SER A 289 0.11 -10.60 -0.56
N GLY A 290 -0.65 -9.56 -0.26
CA GLY A 290 -0.28 -8.20 -0.67
C GLY A 290 1.00 -7.71 0.02
N LEU A 291 1.55 -6.62 -0.52
CA LEU A 291 2.66 -5.88 0.08
C LEU A 291 2.17 -5.06 1.27
N THR A 292 2.81 -5.22 2.41
CA THR A 292 2.63 -4.35 3.57
C THR A 292 3.83 -3.43 3.66
N VAL A 293 3.59 -2.12 3.67
CA VAL A 293 4.63 -1.09 3.59
C VAL A 293 4.61 -0.25 4.86
N LEU A 294 5.76 -0.04 5.46
CA LEU A 294 5.98 0.93 6.51
C LEU A 294 6.89 2.04 5.98
N THR A 295 6.39 3.27 6.02
CA THR A 295 7.15 4.48 5.67
C THR A 295 7.34 5.37 6.90
N ASP A 296 8.29 6.30 6.82
CA ASP A 296 8.39 7.41 7.77
C ASP A 296 7.62 8.65 7.28
N GLY A 297 7.73 9.75 8.05
CA GLY A 297 7.04 11.01 7.73
C GLY A 297 7.42 11.63 6.38
N ASP A 298 8.59 11.25 5.82
CA ASP A 298 9.06 11.69 4.49
C ASP A 298 8.78 10.64 3.40
N ASN A 299 7.87 9.73 3.66
CA ASN A 299 7.52 8.60 2.78
C ASN A 299 8.71 7.68 2.42
N ARG A 300 9.82 7.73 3.20
CA ARG A 300 10.94 6.80 2.99
C ARG A 300 10.54 5.40 3.43
N LEU A 301 10.82 4.42 2.57
CA LEU A 301 10.57 3.01 2.87
C LEU A 301 11.43 2.57 4.06
N MET A 302 10.79 2.26 5.17
CA MET A 302 11.43 1.75 6.37
C MET A 302 11.39 0.23 6.43
N ALA A 303 10.26 -0.34 6.01
CA ALA A 303 10.12 -1.79 5.87
C ALA A 303 9.07 -2.14 4.81
N LEU A 304 9.26 -3.31 4.21
CA LEU A 304 8.33 -3.93 3.29
C LEU A 304 8.15 -5.39 3.72
N GLY A 305 6.92 -5.87 3.78
CA GLY A 305 6.62 -7.25 4.16
C GLY A 305 5.57 -7.89 3.26
N PHE A 306 5.67 -9.20 3.10
CA PHE A 306 4.67 -10.04 2.41
C PHE A 306 4.80 -11.50 2.85
N MET A 307 3.77 -12.30 2.57
CA MET A 307 3.80 -13.75 2.76
C MET A 307 4.06 -14.46 1.43
N ASP A 308 4.79 -15.57 1.46
CA ASP A 308 4.92 -16.47 0.32
C ASP A 308 3.93 -17.66 0.40
N GLN A 309 3.87 -18.48 -0.65
CA GLN A 309 2.96 -19.63 -0.71
C GLN A 309 3.31 -20.75 0.27
N GLU A 310 4.54 -20.80 0.78
CA GLU A 310 4.95 -21.70 1.85
C GLU A 310 4.64 -21.14 3.25
N ARG A 311 3.95 -19.99 3.30
CA ARG A 311 3.56 -19.31 4.54
C ARG A 311 4.76 -18.79 5.32
N ASN A 312 5.79 -18.34 4.63
CA ASN A 312 6.88 -17.60 5.25
C ASN A 312 6.55 -16.09 5.19
N ALA A 313 6.78 -15.38 6.27
CA ALA A 313 6.79 -13.93 6.26
C ALA A 313 8.16 -13.44 5.80
N ILE A 314 8.18 -12.64 4.75
CA ILE A 314 9.39 -12.06 4.17
C ILE A 314 9.38 -10.57 4.48
N LEU A 315 10.46 -10.09 5.09
CA LEU A 315 10.63 -8.70 5.49
C LEU A 315 11.90 -8.13 4.86
N LEU A 316 11.78 -6.98 4.23
CA LEU A 316 12.90 -6.12 3.86
C LEU A 316 12.88 -4.93 4.81
N ILE A 317 13.91 -4.77 5.62
CA ILE A 317 14.01 -3.72 6.64
C ILE A 317 15.20 -2.83 6.32
N ARG A 318 14.95 -1.52 6.22
CA ARG A 318 15.99 -0.54 5.94
C ARG A 318 17.06 -0.56 7.01
N GLU A 319 18.31 -0.72 6.58
CA GLU A 319 19.45 -0.61 7.49
C GLU A 319 19.63 0.85 7.94
N LYS A 320 19.83 1.02 9.24
CA LYS A 320 20.23 2.34 9.76
C LYS A 320 21.65 2.60 9.29
N LYS A 321 21.89 3.73 8.65
CA LYS A 321 23.27 4.19 8.46
C LYS A 321 23.88 4.40 9.84
N SER A 322 24.92 3.64 10.15
CA SER A 322 25.76 3.81 11.35
C SER A 322 26.49 5.16 11.32
#